data_cc52764e0c60a1063ab41f75b65f28c6
#
_entry.id   cc52764e0c60a1063ab41f75b65f28c6
#
_cell.length_a   1.000
_cell.length_b   1.000
_cell.length_c   1.000
_cell.angle_alpha   90.00
_cell.angle_beta   90.00
_cell.angle_gamma   90.00
#
_symmetry.space_group_name_H-M   'P 1'
#
loop_
_entity.id
_entity.type
_entity.pdbx_description
1 polymer ?
#
loop_
_entity_poly.entity_id
_entity_poly.type
_entity_poly.pdbx_seq_one_letter_code
_entity_poly.pdbx_strand_id
1 'polypeptide(L)'
;VLANVGVSWYTWLEQGRDIGVSTVVVDAIANALRLEGADLEYFYELTGKVPASRRAAADDLKGSLERMLSSIQDMPAYAADRYWNVFATNELAAKTFQTQVGTNCLIRYFTDEDYATHYPHRDLAARMMVSQFRRQATAFATDPMFESIATDLSERSPEFRRHWGEHSVGQEPHVATVFDHSLGRMSFETVVLTPAVGGDDLMLFLYSPSPATAPATMAVLEQIR
;
A
#
# COMPACT_ATOMS: atom_id res chain seq x y z
N VAL A 1 -27.78 27.73 -11.20
CA VAL A 1 -26.49 27.11 -11.47
C VAL A 1 -25.77 26.91 -10.13
N LEU A 2 -26.24 25.94 -9.31
CA LEU A 2 -25.72 25.75 -7.94
C LEU A 2 -24.31 25.12 -7.92
N ALA A 3 -23.97 24.31 -8.92
CA ALA A 3 -22.67 23.61 -8.98
C ALA A 3 -21.65 24.30 -9.92
N ASN A 4 -21.94 25.51 -10.42
CA ASN A 4 -21.12 26.23 -11.40
C ASN A 4 -20.76 25.41 -12.67
N VAL A 5 -21.64 24.50 -13.07
CA VAL A 5 -21.52 23.59 -14.20
C VAL A 5 -22.52 23.97 -15.28
N GLY A 6 -22.14 23.95 -16.54
CA GLY A 6 -23.06 24.22 -17.65
C GLY A 6 -24.15 23.16 -17.76
N VAL A 7 -25.39 23.57 -18.07
CA VAL A 7 -26.56 22.67 -18.16
C VAL A 7 -26.31 21.53 -19.15
N SER A 8 -25.74 21.83 -20.32
CA SER A 8 -25.43 20.83 -21.35
C SER A 8 -24.43 19.78 -20.85
N TRP A 9 -23.42 20.22 -20.09
CA TRP A 9 -22.42 19.34 -19.52
C TRP A 9 -23.03 18.41 -18.44
N TYR A 10 -23.88 18.97 -17.56
CA TYR A 10 -24.61 18.18 -16.56
C TYR A 10 -25.53 17.13 -17.19
N THR A 11 -26.25 17.51 -18.28
CA THR A 11 -27.06 16.57 -19.05
C THR A 11 -26.22 15.42 -19.66
N TRP A 12 -25.02 15.69 -20.11
CA TRP A 12 -24.11 14.65 -20.63
C TRP A 12 -23.64 13.69 -19.54
N LEU A 13 -23.40 14.21 -18.34
CA LEU A 13 -23.07 13.39 -17.16
C LEU A 13 -24.23 12.45 -16.82
N GLU A 14 -25.47 12.97 -16.74
CA GLU A 14 -26.67 12.15 -16.48
C GLU A 14 -26.94 11.10 -17.58
N GLN A 15 -26.50 11.36 -18.80
CA GLN A 15 -26.61 10.41 -19.90
C GLN A 15 -25.46 9.37 -19.93
N GLY A 16 -24.56 9.39 -18.96
CA GLY A 16 -23.44 8.44 -18.87
C GLY A 16 -22.43 8.59 -20.00
N ARG A 17 -22.30 9.79 -20.60
CA ARG A 17 -21.27 10.03 -21.60
C ARG A 17 -19.90 10.07 -20.93
N ASP A 18 -18.92 9.53 -21.61
CA ASP A 18 -17.50 9.60 -21.16
C ASP A 18 -16.97 11.04 -21.28
N ILE A 19 -17.26 11.82 -20.25
CA ILE A 19 -16.78 13.17 -20.07
C ILE A 19 -15.88 13.16 -18.83
N GLY A 20 -14.59 13.42 -19.03
CA GLY A 20 -13.65 13.50 -17.91
C GLY A 20 -14.14 14.44 -16.81
N VAL A 21 -14.57 13.89 -15.66
CA VAL A 21 -15.10 14.68 -14.54
C VAL A 21 -13.99 14.96 -13.54
N SER A 22 -13.72 16.23 -13.24
CA SER A 22 -12.76 16.57 -12.18
C SER A 22 -13.40 16.40 -10.79
N THR A 23 -12.60 16.10 -9.79
CA THR A 23 -13.06 15.95 -8.40
C THR A 23 -13.75 17.22 -7.89
N VAL A 24 -13.28 18.42 -8.28
CA VAL A 24 -13.89 19.70 -7.91
C VAL A 24 -15.33 19.80 -8.42
N VAL A 25 -15.60 19.29 -9.61
CA VAL A 25 -16.96 19.29 -10.19
C VAL A 25 -17.83 18.26 -9.49
N VAL A 26 -17.31 17.08 -9.15
CA VAL A 26 -18.04 16.07 -8.37
C VAL A 26 -18.41 16.62 -7.00
N ASP A 27 -17.44 17.24 -6.29
CA ASP A 27 -17.68 17.90 -5.00
C ASP A 27 -18.79 18.99 -5.12
N ALA A 28 -18.74 19.80 -6.15
CA ALA A 28 -19.73 20.87 -6.39
C ALA A 28 -21.14 20.32 -6.66
N ILE A 29 -21.26 19.23 -7.43
CA ILE A 29 -22.55 18.57 -7.70
C ILE A 29 -23.08 17.91 -6.43
N ALA A 30 -22.26 17.16 -5.68
CA ALA A 30 -22.65 16.53 -4.43
C ALA A 30 -23.19 17.56 -3.43
N ASN A 31 -22.51 18.69 -3.28
CA ASN A 31 -22.97 19.80 -2.43
C ASN A 31 -24.26 20.44 -2.93
N ALA A 32 -24.39 20.65 -4.25
CA ALA A 32 -25.61 21.25 -4.85
C ALA A 32 -26.83 20.35 -4.66
N LEU A 33 -26.65 19.04 -4.74
CA LEU A 33 -27.68 18.02 -4.51
C LEU A 33 -27.87 17.70 -3.02
N ARG A 34 -27.03 18.24 -2.13
CA ARG A 34 -27.05 17.98 -0.68
C ARG A 34 -27.01 16.49 -0.36
N LEU A 35 -26.16 15.75 -1.08
CA LEU A 35 -25.98 14.34 -0.83
C LEU A 35 -25.24 14.12 0.50
N GLU A 36 -25.74 13.20 1.32
CA GLU A 36 -25.18 12.85 2.61
C GLU A 36 -25.19 11.32 2.81
N GLY A 37 -24.34 10.81 3.71
CA GLY A 37 -24.30 9.39 4.09
C GLY A 37 -24.09 8.46 2.89
N ALA A 38 -24.93 7.44 2.78
CA ALA A 38 -24.81 6.40 1.75
C ALA A 38 -25.02 6.93 0.32
N ASP A 39 -25.88 7.93 0.13
CA ASP A 39 -26.12 8.53 -1.20
C ASP A 39 -24.89 9.28 -1.69
N LEU A 40 -24.18 9.95 -0.79
CA LEU A 40 -22.91 10.63 -1.09
C LEU A 40 -21.84 9.61 -1.49
N GLU A 41 -21.68 8.55 -0.73
CA GLU A 41 -20.71 7.49 -1.01
C GLU A 41 -20.99 6.84 -2.36
N TYR A 42 -22.23 6.44 -2.61
CA TYR A 42 -22.64 5.85 -3.88
C TYR A 42 -22.39 6.77 -5.08
N PHE A 43 -22.68 8.08 -4.92
CA PHE A 43 -22.42 9.05 -5.97
C PHE A 43 -20.92 9.15 -6.31
N TYR A 44 -20.06 9.14 -5.30
CA TYR A 44 -18.60 9.17 -5.53
C TYR A 44 -18.10 7.86 -6.15
N GLU A 45 -18.63 6.71 -5.75
CA GLU A 45 -18.30 5.42 -6.37
C GLU A 45 -18.62 5.41 -7.87
N LEU A 46 -19.77 5.91 -8.27
CA LEU A 46 -20.17 6.04 -9.67
C LEU A 46 -19.20 6.92 -10.50
N THR A 47 -18.57 7.89 -9.87
CA THR A 47 -17.63 8.81 -10.55
C THR A 47 -16.18 8.34 -10.48
N GLY A 48 -15.88 7.26 -9.76
CA GLY A 48 -14.52 6.80 -9.46
C GLY A 48 -13.69 7.81 -8.66
N LYS A 49 -14.36 8.70 -7.90
CA LYS A 49 -13.71 9.74 -7.09
C LYS A 49 -13.92 9.45 -5.59
N VAL A 50 -13.20 10.19 -4.75
CA VAL A 50 -13.29 10.08 -3.29
C VAL A 50 -13.79 11.40 -2.70
N PRO A 51 -14.76 11.38 -1.75
CA PRO A 51 -15.26 12.58 -1.07
C PRO A 51 -14.14 13.40 -0.38
N ALA A 52 -14.30 14.72 -0.32
CA ALA A 52 -13.34 15.60 0.35
C ALA A 52 -13.17 15.24 1.84
N SER A 53 -14.26 14.87 2.54
CA SER A 53 -14.24 14.41 3.93
C SER A 53 -13.40 13.13 4.10
N ARG A 54 -13.50 12.18 3.17
CA ARG A 54 -12.75 10.92 3.22
C ARG A 54 -11.26 11.16 2.91
N ARG A 55 -10.96 12.10 2.00
CA ARG A 55 -9.56 12.52 1.74
C ARG A 55 -8.94 13.17 2.97
N ALA A 56 -9.63 14.11 3.61
CA ALA A 56 -9.16 14.76 4.85
C ALA A 56 -8.96 13.74 5.97
N ALA A 57 -9.89 12.80 6.17
CA ALA A 57 -9.75 11.75 7.16
C ALA A 57 -8.56 10.81 6.86
N ALA A 58 -8.30 10.51 5.59
CA ALA A 58 -7.13 9.73 5.19
C ALA A 58 -5.81 10.47 5.46
N ASP A 59 -5.76 11.78 5.23
CA ASP A 59 -4.59 12.61 5.51
C ASP A 59 -4.34 12.74 7.03
N ASP A 60 -5.39 12.91 7.83
CA ASP A 60 -5.31 12.89 9.29
C ASP A 60 -4.81 11.53 9.82
N LEU A 61 -5.27 10.43 9.22
CA LEU A 61 -4.84 9.09 9.56
C LEU A 61 -3.37 8.87 9.19
N LYS A 62 -2.92 9.34 8.02
CA LYS A 62 -1.50 9.29 7.63
C LYS A 62 -0.63 10.02 8.63
N GLY A 63 -0.99 11.24 9.01
CA GLY A 63 -0.27 12.00 10.04
C GLY A 63 -0.26 11.31 11.41
N SER A 64 -1.32 10.59 11.76
CA SER A 64 -1.38 9.80 12.98
C SER A 64 -0.46 8.56 12.91
N LEU A 65 -0.42 7.87 11.77
CA LEU A 65 0.49 6.75 11.53
C LEU A 65 1.96 7.20 11.54
N GLU A 66 2.29 8.35 10.97
CA GLU A 66 3.65 8.92 11.02
C GLU A 66 4.11 9.16 12.48
N ARG A 67 3.26 9.77 13.30
CA ARG A 67 3.55 9.97 14.72
C ARG A 67 3.69 8.66 15.49
N MET A 68 2.83 7.67 15.22
CA MET A 68 2.92 6.36 15.83
C MET A 68 4.22 5.66 15.44
N LEU A 69 4.57 5.65 14.15
CA LEU A 69 5.81 5.04 13.66
C LEU A 69 7.04 5.66 14.29
N SER A 70 7.08 6.99 14.45
CA SER A 70 8.21 7.67 15.08
C SER A 70 8.37 7.31 16.57
N SER A 71 7.32 6.81 17.23
CA SER A 71 7.37 6.33 18.62
C SER A 71 7.85 4.87 18.75
N ILE A 72 7.84 4.11 17.66
CA ILE A 72 8.32 2.71 17.64
C ILE A 72 9.83 2.72 17.43
N GLN A 73 10.59 2.42 18.50
CA GLN A 73 12.06 2.46 18.47
C GLN A 73 12.76 1.12 18.46
N ASP A 74 12.07 0.02 18.75
CA ASP A 74 12.64 -1.31 18.99
C ASP A 74 12.39 -2.32 17.86
N MET A 75 11.60 -1.97 16.87
CA MET A 75 11.38 -2.80 15.68
C MET A 75 11.29 -1.94 14.42
N PRO A 76 11.78 -2.44 13.28
CA PRO A 76 11.54 -1.79 12.00
C PRO A 76 10.05 -1.74 11.66
N ALA A 77 9.56 -0.56 11.26
CA ALA A 77 8.17 -0.39 10.89
C ALA A 77 8.00 0.70 9.81
N TYR A 78 7.08 0.49 8.89
CA TYR A 78 6.71 1.50 7.89
C TYR A 78 5.24 1.37 7.50
N ALA A 79 4.70 2.43 6.93
CA ALA A 79 3.34 2.46 6.39
C ALA A 79 3.37 2.72 4.89
N ALA A 80 2.50 2.02 4.16
CA ALA A 80 2.34 2.12 2.73
C ALA A 80 0.86 2.23 2.35
N ASP A 81 0.59 2.78 1.17
CA ASP A 81 -0.74 2.71 0.58
C ASP A 81 -1.04 1.30 0.03
N ARG A 82 -2.28 1.09 -0.45
CA ARG A 82 -2.70 -0.19 -1.05
C ARG A 82 -1.87 -0.64 -2.25
N TYR A 83 -1.17 0.29 -2.90
CA TYR A 83 -0.28 0.01 -4.03
C TYR A 83 1.17 -0.22 -3.62
N TRP A 84 1.45 -0.25 -2.31
CA TRP A 84 2.77 -0.46 -1.71
C TRP A 84 3.72 0.75 -1.82
N ASN A 85 3.19 1.97 -2.06
CA ASN A 85 3.98 3.19 -1.97
C ASN A 85 4.14 3.56 -0.49
N VAL A 86 5.38 3.61 -0.03
CA VAL A 86 5.72 3.98 1.35
C VAL A 86 5.47 5.46 1.56
N PHE A 87 4.65 5.83 2.54
CA PHE A 87 4.40 7.22 2.89
C PHE A 87 4.96 7.60 4.28
N ALA A 88 5.28 6.62 5.13
CA ALA A 88 5.91 6.84 6.42
C ALA A 88 6.81 5.67 6.80
N THR A 89 7.90 5.93 7.50
CA THR A 89 8.84 4.91 7.98
C THR A 89 9.45 5.37 9.30
N ASN A 90 9.78 4.43 10.20
CA ASN A 90 10.61 4.75 11.33
C ASN A 90 12.11 4.65 10.96
N GLU A 91 12.96 5.16 11.84
CA GLU A 91 14.41 5.20 11.62
C GLU A 91 15.00 3.80 11.44
N LEU A 92 14.54 2.82 12.23
CA LEU A 92 15.00 1.44 12.10
C LEU A 92 14.66 0.80 10.76
N ALA A 93 13.44 1.00 10.22
CA ALA A 93 13.10 0.47 8.91
C ALA A 93 13.89 1.18 7.79
N ALA A 94 14.08 2.51 7.94
CA ALA A 94 14.87 3.28 6.99
C ALA A 94 16.32 2.77 6.92
N LYS A 95 16.93 2.48 8.05
CA LYS A 95 18.32 1.98 8.12
C LYS A 95 18.40 0.48 7.79
N THR A 96 17.49 -0.35 8.33
CA THR A 96 17.52 -1.81 8.13
C THR A 96 17.25 -2.21 6.69
N PHE A 97 16.14 -1.72 6.13
CA PHE A 97 15.66 -2.10 4.80
C PHE A 97 15.92 -1.03 3.74
N GLN A 98 16.62 0.05 4.11
CA GLN A 98 16.80 1.22 3.25
C GLN A 98 15.45 1.74 2.71
N THR A 99 14.40 1.65 3.54
CA THR A 99 13.05 2.07 3.19
C THR A 99 12.97 3.59 3.16
N GLN A 100 12.48 4.16 2.06
CA GLN A 100 12.35 5.60 1.89
C GLN A 100 10.91 5.97 1.55
N VAL A 101 10.44 7.10 2.08
CA VAL A 101 9.15 7.68 1.70
C VAL A 101 9.15 7.98 0.19
N GLY A 102 8.06 7.64 -0.49
CA GLY A 102 7.92 7.75 -1.94
C GLY A 102 8.43 6.54 -2.73
N THR A 103 9.07 5.56 -2.08
CA THR A 103 9.47 4.31 -2.76
C THR A 103 8.30 3.32 -2.76
N ASN A 104 8.07 2.65 -3.89
CA ASN A 104 7.20 1.49 -3.92
C ASN A 104 8.01 0.24 -3.56
N CYS A 105 7.71 -0.37 -2.41
CA CYS A 105 8.50 -1.49 -1.90
C CYS A 105 8.31 -2.78 -2.71
N LEU A 106 7.15 -2.98 -3.34
CA LEU A 106 6.93 -4.12 -4.25
C LEU A 106 7.76 -3.97 -5.54
N ILE A 107 7.64 -2.81 -6.19
CA ILE A 107 8.39 -2.53 -7.43
C ILE A 107 9.89 -2.63 -7.18
N ARG A 108 10.36 -2.01 -6.09
CA ARG A 108 11.78 -2.06 -5.73
C ARG A 108 12.29 -3.49 -5.58
N TYR A 109 11.55 -4.34 -4.87
CA TYR A 109 11.97 -5.73 -4.67
C TYR A 109 12.18 -6.48 -5.98
N PHE A 110 11.29 -6.28 -6.96
CA PHE A 110 11.34 -7.01 -8.23
C PHE A 110 12.18 -6.35 -9.32
N THR A 111 12.63 -5.11 -9.15
CA THR A 111 13.37 -4.37 -10.18
C THR A 111 14.76 -3.88 -9.75
N ASP A 112 15.07 -3.92 -8.46
CA ASP A 112 16.38 -3.61 -7.90
C ASP A 112 17.06 -4.93 -7.48
N GLU A 113 17.92 -5.46 -8.36
CA GLU A 113 18.58 -6.74 -8.12
C GLU A 113 19.51 -6.69 -6.91
N ASP A 114 20.21 -5.58 -6.69
CA ASP A 114 21.09 -5.42 -5.54
C ASP A 114 20.28 -5.48 -4.23
N TYR A 115 19.13 -4.80 -4.19
CA TYR A 115 18.23 -4.87 -3.04
C TYR A 115 17.70 -6.28 -2.80
N ALA A 116 17.33 -7.00 -3.84
CA ALA A 116 16.80 -8.36 -3.73
C ALA A 116 17.84 -9.37 -3.20
N THR A 117 19.14 -9.09 -3.33
CA THR A 117 20.21 -9.97 -2.76
C THR A 117 20.20 -9.99 -1.24
N HIS A 118 19.64 -8.98 -0.58
CA HIS A 118 19.47 -8.96 0.88
C HIS A 118 18.47 -10.00 1.40
N TYR A 119 17.69 -10.65 0.52
CA TYR A 119 16.73 -11.68 0.88
C TYR A 119 17.28 -13.08 0.56
N PRO A 120 17.92 -13.79 1.52
CA PRO A 120 18.54 -15.10 1.26
C PRO A 120 17.51 -16.17 0.83
N HIS A 121 16.24 -15.99 1.19
CA HIS A 121 15.13 -16.84 0.74
C HIS A 121 14.30 -16.11 -0.32
N ARG A 122 14.96 -15.64 -1.38
CA ARG A 122 14.37 -14.76 -2.41
C ARG A 122 13.07 -15.30 -3.00
N ASP A 123 13.02 -16.57 -3.42
CA ASP A 123 11.84 -17.17 -4.03
C ASP A 123 10.64 -17.18 -3.08
N LEU A 124 10.87 -17.47 -1.80
CA LEU A 124 9.84 -17.46 -0.78
C LEU A 124 9.33 -16.03 -0.51
N ALA A 125 10.22 -15.06 -0.37
CA ALA A 125 9.86 -13.67 -0.17
C ALA A 125 9.06 -13.12 -1.38
N ALA A 126 9.50 -13.41 -2.61
CA ALA A 126 8.79 -13.06 -3.84
C ALA A 126 7.38 -13.61 -3.85
N ARG A 127 7.22 -14.90 -3.54
CA ARG A 127 5.91 -15.57 -3.51
C ARG A 127 4.98 -14.94 -2.47
N MET A 128 5.48 -14.65 -1.27
CA MET A 128 4.70 -14.00 -0.21
C MET A 128 4.23 -12.60 -0.64
N MET A 129 5.12 -11.79 -1.21
CA MET A 129 4.80 -10.44 -1.69
C MET A 129 3.75 -10.48 -2.81
N VAL A 130 3.92 -11.34 -3.79
CA VAL A 130 2.95 -11.50 -4.89
C VAL A 130 1.61 -12.01 -4.38
N SER A 131 1.60 -12.97 -3.46
CA SER A 131 0.36 -13.49 -2.85
C SER A 131 -0.39 -12.39 -2.09
N GLN A 132 0.31 -11.54 -1.34
CA GLN A 132 -0.29 -10.43 -0.61
C GLN A 132 -0.81 -9.35 -1.58
N PHE A 133 -0.04 -8.97 -2.60
CA PHE A 133 -0.47 -8.01 -3.62
C PHE A 133 -1.71 -8.51 -4.38
N ARG A 134 -1.77 -9.81 -4.71
CA ARG A 134 -2.93 -10.43 -5.36
C ARG A 134 -4.18 -10.39 -4.48
N ARG A 135 -4.07 -10.62 -3.16
CA ARG A 135 -5.20 -10.50 -2.24
C ARG A 135 -5.78 -9.09 -2.26
N GLN A 136 -4.91 -8.06 -2.29
CA GLN A 136 -5.34 -6.66 -2.40
C GLN A 136 -6.00 -6.38 -3.76
N ALA A 137 -5.38 -6.80 -4.87
CA ALA A 137 -5.97 -6.66 -6.19
C ALA A 137 -7.36 -7.32 -6.28
N THR A 138 -7.57 -8.44 -5.61
CA THR A 138 -8.88 -9.11 -5.54
C THR A 138 -9.87 -8.33 -4.69
N ALA A 139 -9.44 -7.76 -3.57
CA ALA A 139 -10.30 -6.93 -2.70
C ALA A 139 -10.74 -5.63 -3.38
N PHE A 140 -9.93 -5.11 -4.30
CA PHE A 140 -10.20 -3.88 -5.09
C PHE A 140 -10.32 -4.20 -6.57
N ALA A 141 -11.13 -5.20 -6.93
CA ALA A 141 -11.21 -5.76 -8.28
C ALA A 141 -11.60 -4.75 -9.39
N THR A 142 -12.22 -3.63 -9.04
CA THR A 142 -12.60 -2.55 -9.98
C THR A 142 -11.53 -1.47 -10.12
N ASP A 143 -10.43 -1.56 -9.41
CA ASP A 143 -9.36 -0.57 -9.43
C ASP A 143 -8.31 -0.93 -10.51
N PRO A 144 -8.25 -0.20 -11.63
CA PRO A 144 -7.37 -0.53 -12.77
C PRO A 144 -5.88 -0.35 -12.45
N MET A 145 -5.54 0.33 -11.33
CA MET A 145 -4.15 0.55 -10.96
C MET A 145 -3.44 -0.76 -10.60
N PHE A 146 -4.14 -1.73 -9.99
CA PHE A 146 -3.56 -3.04 -9.68
C PHE A 146 -3.18 -3.80 -10.95
N GLU A 147 -4.03 -3.77 -11.98
CA GLU A 147 -3.73 -4.39 -13.27
C GLU A 147 -2.55 -3.69 -13.96
N SER A 148 -2.50 -2.36 -13.91
CA SER A 148 -1.39 -1.58 -14.46
C SER A 148 -0.06 -1.93 -13.79
N ILE A 149 -0.01 -2.01 -12.46
CA ILE A 149 1.19 -2.40 -11.71
C ILE A 149 1.59 -3.84 -12.02
N ALA A 150 0.63 -4.78 -12.06
CA ALA A 150 0.91 -6.17 -12.36
C ALA A 150 1.46 -6.34 -13.79
N THR A 151 0.95 -5.59 -14.75
CA THR A 151 1.43 -5.59 -16.14
C THR A 151 2.86 -5.05 -16.23
N ASP A 152 3.13 -3.85 -15.67
CA ASP A 152 4.48 -3.25 -15.65
C ASP A 152 5.51 -4.18 -14.98
N LEU A 153 5.17 -4.74 -13.82
CA LEU A 153 6.05 -5.68 -13.12
C LEU A 153 6.25 -6.99 -13.90
N SER A 154 5.22 -7.49 -14.58
CA SER A 154 5.33 -8.71 -15.41
C SER A 154 6.23 -8.50 -16.63
N GLU A 155 6.29 -7.28 -17.17
CA GLU A 155 7.20 -6.93 -18.27
C GLU A 155 8.65 -6.81 -17.79
N ARG A 156 8.87 -6.20 -16.63
CA ARG A 156 10.19 -5.86 -16.09
C ARG A 156 10.84 -6.97 -15.28
N SER A 157 10.06 -7.87 -14.67
CA SER A 157 10.56 -8.94 -13.80
C SER A 157 10.04 -10.31 -14.21
N PRO A 158 10.90 -11.20 -14.75
CA PRO A 158 10.54 -12.60 -15.03
C PRO A 158 10.09 -13.35 -13.75
N GLU A 159 10.70 -13.01 -12.59
CA GLU A 159 10.35 -13.59 -11.29
C GLU A 159 8.94 -13.20 -10.86
N PHE A 160 8.57 -11.91 -10.96
CA PHE A 160 7.20 -11.48 -10.68
C PHE A 160 6.20 -12.15 -11.61
N ARG A 161 6.47 -12.15 -12.92
CA ARG A 161 5.62 -12.80 -13.95
C ARG A 161 5.34 -14.26 -13.63
N ARG A 162 6.38 -15.01 -13.23
CA ARG A 162 6.23 -16.43 -12.87
C ARG A 162 5.26 -16.57 -11.70
N HIS A 163 5.51 -15.89 -10.56
CA HIS A 163 4.66 -16.01 -9.38
C HIS A 163 3.25 -15.43 -9.59
N TRP A 164 3.13 -14.38 -10.40
CA TRP A 164 1.83 -13.82 -10.77
C TRP A 164 1.00 -14.78 -11.62
N GLY A 165 1.63 -15.57 -12.49
CA GLY A 165 0.99 -16.58 -13.35
C GLY A 165 0.60 -17.86 -12.62
N GLU A 166 1.23 -18.21 -11.50
CA GLU A 166 1.01 -19.46 -10.78
C GLU A 166 -0.36 -19.56 -10.08
N HIS A 167 -1.13 -18.49 -9.97
CA HIS A 167 -2.47 -18.41 -9.37
C HIS A 167 -2.61 -19.12 -8.02
N SER A 168 -1.50 -19.37 -7.31
CA SER A 168 -1.52 -20.03 -6.02
C SER A 168 -2.11 -19.08 -4.96
N VAL A 169 -3.34 -19.37 -4.53
CA VAL A 169 -4.01 -18.72 -3.39
C VAL A 169 -3.82 -19.60 -2.15
N GLY A 170 -2.57 -20.02 -1.89
CA GLY A 170 -2.23 -20.75 -0.68
C GLY A 170 -2.11 -19.78 0.51
N GLN A 171 -2.60 -20.17 1.68
CA GLN A 171 -2.09 -19.60 2.92
C GLN A 171 -0.64 -20.06 3.03
N GLU A 172 0.29 -19.18 2.65
CA GLU A 172 1.69 -19.45 2.95
C GLU A 172 1.82 -19.55 4.49
N PRO A 173 2.52 -20.57 5.00
CA PRO A 173 2.77 -20.66 6.43
C PRO A 173 3.43 -19.36 6.90
N HIS A 174 3.23 -18.97 8.16
CA HIS A 174 3.93 -17.88 8.81
C HIS A 174 5.44 -18.17 8.73
N VAL A 175 6.06 -17.66 7.67
CA VAL A 175 7.51 -17.80 7.46
C VAL A 175 8.16 -16.49 7.82
N ALA A 176 9.23 -16.59 8.61
CA ALA A 176 10.00 -15.43 8.99
C ALA A 176 10.61 -14.75 7.76
N THR A 177 10.49 -13.44 7.69
CA THR A 177 11.24 -12.62 6.71
C THR A 177 12.70 -12.58 7.14
N VAL A 178 13.59 -13.18 6.36
CA VAL A 178 15.03 -13.15 6.61
C VAL A 178 15.67 -12.09 5.74
N PHE A 179 16.49 -11.25 6.34
CA PHE A 179 17.16 -10.13 5.68
C PHE A 179 18.64 -10.09 6.06
N ASP A 180 19.51 -10.05 5.06
CA ASP A 180 20.95 -9.93 5.22
C ASP A 180 21.35 -8.44 5.14
N HIS A 181 21.77 -7.90 6.27
CA HIS A 181 22.35 -6.57 6.40
C HIS A 181 23.88 -6.66 6.49
N SER A 182 24.60 -5.59 6.17
CA SER A 182 26.07 -5.56 6.29
C SER A 182 26.59 -5.85 7.70
N LEU A 183 25.78 -5.61 8.73
CA LEU A 183 26.09 -5.87 10.14
C LEU A 183 25.69 -7.27 10.60
N GLY A 184 24.93 -8.03 9.80
CA GLY A 184 24.54 -9.40 10.11
C GLY A 184 23.15 -9.78 9.58
N ARG A 185 22.84 -11.08 9.72
CA ARG A 185 21.55 -11.64 9.32
C ARG A 185 20.51 -11.38 10.38
N MET A 186 19.35 -10.92 9.94
CA MET A 186 18.15 -10.70 10.77
C MET A 186 17.00 -11.56 10.31
N SER A 187 16.12 -11.93 11.26
CA SER A 187 14.92 -12.70 10.96
C SER A 187 13.73 -12.09 11.71
N PHE A 188 12.64 -11.84 11.00
CA PHE A 188 11.48 -11.14 11.51
C PHE A 188 10.19 -11.91 11.26
N GLU A 189 9.30 -11.87 12.21
CA GLU A 189 7.88 -12.12 11.98
C GLU A 189 7.26 -10.82 11.50
N THR A 190 6.68 -10.85 10.30
CA THR A 190 6.06 -9.66 9.69
C THR A 190 4.57 -9.66 9.97
N VAL A 191 4.09 -8.61 10.61
CA VAL A 191 2.66 -8.36 10.81
C VAL A 191 2.24 -7.19 9.94
N VAL A 192 1.19 -7.38 9.15
CA VAL A 192 0.58 -6.31 8.34
C VAL A 192 -0.78 -5.99 8.90
N LEU A 193 -0.97 -4.76 9.35
CA LEU A 193 -2.22 -4.25 9.89
C LEU A 193 -2.84 -3.26 8.92
N THR A 194 -4.16 -3.30 8.82
CA THR A 194 -4.96 -2.28 8.12
C THR A 194 -5.79 -1.53 9.15
N PRO A 195 -5.87 -0.19 9.08
CA PRO A 195 -6.71 0.58 10.00
C PRO A 195 -8.18 0.19 9.89
N ALA A 196 -8.88 0.08 11.03
CA ALA A 196 -10.27 -0.35 11.08
C ALA A 196 -11.27 0.70 10.55
N VAL A 197 -10.87 1.98 10.48
CA VAL A 197 -11.73 3.09 10.04
C VAL A 197 -10.96 4.00 9.09
N GLY A 198 -11.52 4.25 7.93
CA GLY A 198 -10.98 5.19 6.94
C GLY A 198 -9.65 4.77 6.29
N GLY A 199 -9.22 3.52 6.52
CA GLY A 199 -7.89 3.05 6.18
C GLY A 199 -7.80 1.82 5.29
N ASP A 200 -8.86 1.47 4.55
CA ASP A 200 -8.84 0.33 3.61
C ASP A 200 -7.70 0.44 2.59
N ASP A 201 -7.22 1.66 2.38
CA ASP A 201 -6.13 1.99 1.46
C ASP A 201 -4.74 2.00 2.10
N LEU A 202 -4.63 1.78 3.41
CA LEU A 202 -3.39 1.92 4.15
C LEU A 202 -2.97 0.60 4.80
N MET A 203 -1.67 0.35 4.82
CA MET A 203 -1.06 -0.81 5.44
C MET A 203 0.07 -0.38 6.36
N LEU A 204 0.13 -0.98 7.54
CA LEU A 204 1.22 -0.83 8.49
C LEU A 204 2.00 -2.14 8.57
N PHE A 205 3.26 -2.10 8.20
CA PHE A 205 4.19 -3.22 8.25
C PHE A 205 5.03 -3.13 9.53
N LEU A 206 4.94 -4.15 10.36
CA LEU A 206 5.69 -4.30 11.61
C LEU A 206 6.59 -5.54 11.52
N TYR A 207 7.86 -5.38 11.85
CA TYR A 207 8.85 -6.44 11.78
C TYR A 207 9.36 -6.77 13.19
N SER A 208 8.72 -7.74 13.82
CA SER A 208 9.14 -8.22 15.13
C SER A 208 10.27 -9.25 15.00
N PRO A 209 11.37 -9.20 15.77
CA PRO A 209 12.37 -10.26 15.76
C PRO A 209 11.75 -11.63 15.99
N SER A 210 12.08 -12.60 15.11
CA SER A 210 11.56 -13.98 15.24
C SER A 210 12.05 -14.60 16.55
N PRO A 211 11.18 -15.25 17.35
CA PRO A 211 11.55 -15.76 18.68
C PRO A 211 12.81 -16.64 18.70
N ALA A 212 12.97 -17.50 17.69
CA ALA A 212 14.11 -18.40 17.60
C ALA A 212 15.47 -17.69 17.39
N THR A 213 15.48 -16.49 16.84
CA THR A 213 16.68 -15.72 16.49
C THR A 213 16.67 -14.32 17.10
N ALA A 214 15.73 -14.02 17.99
CA ALA A 214 15.54 -12.69 18.56
C ALA A 214 16.82 -12.08 19.15
N PRO A 215 17.66 -12.79 19.96
CA PRO A 215 18.87 -12.19 20.50
C PRO A 215 19.86 -11.71 19.41
N ALA A 216 20.04 -12.51 18.34
CA ALA A 216 20.95 -12.16 17.25
C ALA A 216 20.38 -10.99 16.43
N THR A 217 19.09 -11.01 16.11
CA THR A 217 18.41 -9.93 15.38
C THR A 217 18.45 -8.63 16.18
N MET A 218 18.19 -8.67 17.49
CA MET A 218 18.24 -7.51 18.37
C MET A 218 19.63 -6.91 18.46
N ALA A 219 20.68 -7.74 18.53
CA ALA A 219 22.07 -7.27 18.56
C ALA A 219 22.44 -6.52 17.29
N VAL A 220 21.94 -6.93 16.12
CA VAL A 220 22.14 -6.19 14.86
C VAL A 220 21.35 -4.89 14.86
N LEU A 221 20.08 -4.90 15.29
CA LEU A 221 19.24 -3.70 15.36
C LEU A 221 19.82 -2.64 16.31
N GLU A 222 20.43 -3.04 17.43
CA GLU A 222 21.13 -2.14 18.36
C GLU A 222 22.33 -1.45 17.71
N GLN A 223 23.03 -2.10 16.78
CA GLN A 223 24.14 -1.50 16.04
C GLN A 223 23.66 -0.58 14.91
N ILE A 224 22.43 -0.78 14.42
CA ILE A 224 21.81 0.04 13.36
C ILE A 224 21.26 1.35 13.95
N ARG A 225 20.82 1.36 15.20
CA ARG A 225 20.30 2.56 15.87
C ARG A 225 21.35 3.67 15.91
#